data_4c286b32bd932c74f98898e266008c7f
#
_entry.id   4c286b32bd932c74f98898e266008c7f
#
_cell.length_a   1.000
_cell.length_b   1.000
_cell.length_c   1.000
_cell.angle_alpha   90.00
_cell.angle_beta   90.00
_cell.angle_gamma   90.00
#
_symmetry.space_group_name_H-M   'P 1'
#
loop_
_entity.id
_entity.type
_entity.pdbx_description
1 polymer ?
#
loop_
_entity_poly.entity_id
_entity_poly.type
_entity_poly.pdbx_seq_one_letter_code
_entity_poly.pdbx_strand_id
1 'polypeptide(L)'
;MALKQLKPTTPSNRHTILKVDGTAKIIPLKSNAKGLHKSGGRNHRGKITVRHKGGGHKRTYRSLVNRSNFALSIVERLEYDPNRSAKIARVFSLKSKEHFYIIAPEKLERGFLVEKGENTKYNLGNTLPLKDMPLGTFIHCIGTNSRFDKPTLQRAAGTFAQLVQKGSSFCVIRLSSGESKKVLPRTLATIGVVSNSDHQQITLGKAGRNRWKGVRPSVRGVAMNPIDHPHGGGEGKSSGGRPSVTPWSKPAHGKKTRKKIRNG
;
A
#
# COMPACT_ATOMS: atom_id res chain seq x y z
N MET A 1 -3.54 14.67 9.79
CA MET A 1 -4.94 14.13 9.90
C MET A 1 -5.26 13.89 11.37
N ALA A 2 -6.51 13.98 11.78
CA ALA A 2 -6.86 13.76 13.17
C ALA A 2 -7.12 12.27 13.41
N LEU A 3 -6.45 11.71 14.41
CA LEU A 3 -6.78 10.42 15.01
C LEU A 3 -7.74 10.68 16.17
N LYS A 4 -8.75 9.84 16.33
CA LYS A 4 -9.70 9.89 17.43
C LYS A 4 -9.54 8.65 18.30
N GLN A 5 -9.13 8.84 19.53
CA GLN A 5 -9.20 7.82 20.56
C GLN A 5 -10.64 7.77 21.09
N LEU A 6 -11.21 6.58 21.19
CA LEU A 6 -12.53 6.40 21.76
C LEU A 6 -12.47 6.42 23.30
N LYS A 7 -13.57 6.88 23.92
CA LYS A 7 -13.72 6.81 25.39
C LYS A 7 -13.67 5.36 25.87
N PRO A 8 -13.02 5.04 26.99
CA PRO A 8 -12.83 3.67 27.50
C PRO A 8 -14.08 3.12 28.19
N THR A 9 -15.25 3.23 27.54
CA THR A 9 -16.55 2.79 28.08
C THR A 9 -16.75 1.28 28.03
N THR A 10 -16.07 0.60 27.10
CA THR A 10 -16.14 -0.85 26.92
C THR A 10 -14.75 -1.43 26.63
N PRO A 11 -14.49 -2.73 26.88
CA PRO A 11 -13.21 -3.36 26.56
C PRO A 11 -12.78 -3.14 25.09
N SER A 12 -13.72 -3.14 24.16
CA SER A 12 -13.44 -2.93 22.74
C SER A 12 -13.09 -1.48 22.38
N ASN A 13 -13.50 -0.50 23.18
CA ASN A 13 -13.23 0.91 22.96
C ASN A 13 -11.98 1.41 23.66
N ARG A 14 -11.59 0.78 24.79
CA ARG A 14 -10.46 1.19 25.63
C ARG A 14 -9.17 1.51 24.87
N HIS A 15 -8.83 0.69 23.90
CA HIS A 15 -7.59 0.82 23.11
C HIS A 15 -7.85 1.18 21.65
N THR A 16 -9.06 1.62 21.33
CA THR A 16 -9.42 1.91 19.93
C THR A 16 -9.00 3.31 19.55
N ILE A 17 -8.16 3.40 18.52
CA ILE A 17 -7.77 4.64 17.87
C ILE A 17 -8.19 4.53 16.40
N LEU A 18 -9.08 5.39 15.97
CA LEU A 18 -9.60 5.39 14.62
C LEU A 18 -9.22 6.68 13.90
N LYS A 19 -9.12 6.58 12.60
CA LYS A 19 -8.95 7.74 11.73
C LYS A 19 -10.27 8.49 11.60
N VAL A 20 -10.24 9.79 11.79
CA VAL A 20 -11.34 10.68 11.42
C VAL A 20 -11.15 11.04 9.94
N ASP A 21 -11.94 10.42 9.07
CA ASP A 21 -11.93 10.75 7.65
C ASP A 21 -12.91 11.89 7.38
N GLY A 22 -12.37 13.06 7.03
CA GLY A 22 -13.14 14.15 6.44
C GLY A 22 -13.55 13.89 4.97
N THR A 23 -13.13 12.74 4.40
CA THR A 23 -13.51 12.38 3.02
C THR A 23 -14.87 11.70 3.02
N ALA A 24 -15.83 12.32 2.33
CA ALA A 24 -17.15 11.74 2.17
C ALA A 24 -17.08 10.35 1.51
N LYS A 25 -17.96 9.44 1.93
CA LYS A 25 -18.23 8.19 1.22
C LYS A 25 -19.01 8.52 -0.06
N ILE A 26 -18.29 8.83 -1.10
CA ILE A 26 -18.85 9.27 -2.38
C ILE A 26 -18.99 8.07 -3.31
N ILE A 27 -20.00 8.07 -4.15
CA ILE A 27 -20.19 7.09 -5.22
C ILE A 27 -18.99 7.16 -6.17
N PRO A 28 -18.29 6.04 -6.39
CA PRO A 28 -17.13 6.02 -7.27
C PRO A 28 -17.52 6.23 -8.73
N LEU A 29 -16.57 6.65 -9.55
CA LEU A 29 -16.74 6.70 -11.01
C LEU A 29 -17.12 5.32 -11.53
N LYS A 30 -18.28 5.20 -12.19
CA LYS A 30 -18.76 3.92 -12.73
C LYS A 30 -17.80 3.31 -13.73
N SER A 31 -17.20 4.13 -14.60
CA SER A 31 -16.20 3.69 -15.60
C SER A 31 -14.98 3.03 -14.99
N ASN A 32 -14.54 3.51 -13.81
CA ASN A 32 -13.31 3.06 -13.15
C ASN A 32 -13.58 2.12 -11.97
N ALA A 33 -14.85 1.75 -11.72
CA ALA A 33 -15.28 0.92 -10.62
C ALA A 33 -15.64 -0.49 -11.09
N LYS A 34 -14.93 -1.51 -10.58
CA LYS A 34 -15.19 -2.93 -10.90
C LYS A 34 -15.51 -3.70 -9.62
N GLY A 35 -16.43 -4.65 -9.70
CA GLY A 35 -16.67 -5.58 -8.61
C GLY A 35 -15.40 -6.36 -8.27
N LEU A 36 -15.03 -6.43 -6.99
CA LEU A 36 -13.87 -7.19 -6.55
C LEU A 36 -14.30 -8.59 -6.14
N HIS A 37 -13.96 -9.58 -6.96
CA HIS A 37 -14.13 -11.00 -6.62
C HIS A 37 -13.11 -11.40 -5.55
N LYS A 38 -13.56 -12.15 -4.54
CA LYS A 38 -12.73 -12.63 -3.43
C LYS A 38 -12.49 -14.14 -3.58
N SER A 39 -11.25 -14.54 -3.80
CA SER A 39 -10.85 -15.95 -3.90
C SER A 39 -10.76 -16.67 -2.55
N GLY A 40 -10.85 -15.95 -1.42
CA GLY A 40 -10.66 -16.55 -0.09
C GLY A 40 -9.25 -17.10 0.16
N GLY A 41 -8.25 -16.60 -0.55
CA GLY A 41 -6.86 -17.08 -0.46
C GLY A 41 -6.59 -18.36 -1.26
N ARG A 42 -7.51 -18.76 -2.14
CA ARG A 42 -7.38 -19.94 -3.01
C ARG A 42 -6.78 -19.59 -4.37
N ASN A 43 -6.03 -20.52 -4.93
CA ASN A 43 -5.52 -20.45 -6.30
C ASN A 43 -6.57 -20.96 -7.31
N HIS A 44 -6.21 -20.99 -8.60
CA HIS A 44 -7.07 -21.49 -9.69
C HIS A 44 -7.47 -22.97 -9.54
N ARG A 45 -6.68 -23.78 -8.79
CA ARG A 45 -6.96 -25.20 -8.47
C ARG A 45 -7.79 -25.36 -7.19
N GLY A 46 -8.31 -24.30 -6.59
CA GLY A 46 -9.08 -24.32 -5.35
C GLY A 46 -8.26 -24.53 -4.07
N LYS A 47 -6.94 -24.74 -4.14
CA LYS A 47 -6.08 -24.94 -2.98
C LYS A 47 -5.77 -23.61 -2.28
N ILE A 48 -5.78 -23.61 -0.94
CA ILE A 48 -5.43 -22.44 -0.13
C ILE A 48 -3.91 -22.20 -0.23
N THR A 49 -3.52 -21.08 -0.85
CA THR A 49 -2.13 -20.64 -0.99
C THR A 49 -1.81 -19.47 -0.05
N VAL A 50 -2.82 -18.68 0.35
CA VAL A 50 -2.71 -17.60 1.33
C VAL A 50 -3.69 -17.88 2.46
N ARG A 51 -3.18 -18.31 3.61
CA ARG A 51 -3.97 -18.62 4.80
C ARG A 51 -4.63 -17.36 5.39
N HIS A 52 -5.64 -17.55 6.21
CA HIS A 52 -6.34 -16.51 7.00
C HIS A 52 -6.96 -15.39 6.15
N LYS A 53 -7.39 -15.69 4.92
CA LYS A 53 -8.16 -14.78 4.03
C LYS A 53 -9.58 -15.31 3.86
N GLY A 54 -10.53 -14.39 3.84
CA GLY A 54 -11.94 -14.72 3.53
C GLY A 54 -12.95 -13.90 4.31
N GLY A 55 -14.18 -13.89 3.83
CA GLY A 55 -15.26 -13.07 4.35
C GLY A 55 -14.99 -11.56 4.18
N GLY A 56 -15.47 -10.79 5.14
CA GLY A 56 -15.37 -9.34 5.15
C GLY A 56 -16.35 -8.64 4.22
N HIS A 57 -16.45 -7.32 4.34
CA HIS A 57 -17.38 -6.50 3.58
C HIS A 57 -17.11 -6.55 2.07
N LYS A 58 -18.15 -6.57 1.24
CA LYS A 58 -18.05 -6.47 -0.23
C LYS A 58 -17.38 -5.15 -0.60
N ARG A 59 -16.42 -5.19 -1.54
CA ARG A 59 -15.65 -4.01 -1.96
C ARG A 59 -15.71 -3.84 -3.47
N THR A 60 -15.71 -2.60 -3.89
CA THR A 60 -15.54 -2.21 -5.28
C THR A 60 -14.10 -1.80 -5.51
N TYR A 61 -13.45 -2.35 -6.52
CA TYR A 61 -12.11 -1.97 -6.92
C TYR A 61 -12.16 -0.70 -7.77
N ARG A 62 -11.32 0.27 -7.44
CA ARG A 62 -11.13 1.50 -8.22
C ARG A 62 -9.86 1.38 -9.04
N SER A 63 -10.01 1.38 -10.36
CA SER A 63 -8.87 1.37 -11.27
C SER A 63 -8.14 2.70 -11.19
N LEU A 64 -6.84 2.65 -10.89
CA LEU A 64 -5.98 3.83 -11.02
C LEU A 64 -5.52 3.94 -12.46
N VAL A 65 -5.41 5.17 -12.94
CA VAL A 65 -4.95 5.43 -14.30
C VAL A 65 -3.50 4.95 -14.48
N ASN A 66 -3.22 4.40 -15.65
CA ASN A 66 -1.86 4.25 -16.12
C ASN A 66 -1.33 5.64 -16.48
N ARG A 67 -0.08 5.91 -16.10
CA ARG A 67 0.52 7.22 -16.29
C ARG A 67 0.67 7.65 -17.75
N SER A 68 0.54 6.73 -18.71
CA SER A 68 0.58 7.03 -20.14
C SER A 68 -0.48 8.03 -20.62
N ASN A 69 -1.66 8.04 -19.98
CA ASN A 69 -2.82 8.84 -20.39
C ASN A 69 -3.02 10.10 -19.54
N PHE A 70 -2.01 10.53 -18.80
CA PHE A 70 -2.13 11.60 -17.83
C PHE A 70 -1.45 12.88 -18.37
N ALA A 71 -2.23 13.83 -18.81
CA ALA A 71 -1.81 15.18 -19.20
C ALA A 71 -2.13 16.18 -18.08
N LEU A 72 -2.12 17.48 -18.37
CA LEU A 72 -2.57 18.52 -17.44
C LEU A 72 -3.99 18.24 -16.97
N SER A 73 -4.17 18.20 -15.66
CA SER A 73 -5.43 17.75 -15.03
C SER A 73 -5.68 18.51 -13.74
N ILE A 74 -6.97 18.67 -13.39
CA ILE A 74 -7.42 19.36 -12.16
C ILE A 74 -7.89 18.33 -11.15
N VAL A 75 -7.48 18.48 -9.89
CA VAL A 75 -7.97 17.70 -8.77
C VAL A 75 -9.36 18.16 -8.39
N GLU A 76 -10.37 17.30 -8.61
CA GLU A 76 -11.76 17.63 -8.27
C GLU A 76 -12.05 17.39 -6.78
N ARG A 77 -11.58 16.28 -6.24
CA ARG A 77 -11.79 15.91 -4.83
C ARG A 77 -10.91 14.74 -4.39
N LEU A 78 -10.79 14.57 -3.08
CA LEU A 78 -10.17 13.39 -2.46
C LEU A 78 -11.26 12.39 -2.07
N GLU A 79 -11.04 11.11 -2.37
CA GLU A 79 -11.99 10.03 -2.08
C GLU A 79 -11.34 8.93 -1.22
N TYR A 80 -12.21 8.24 -0.44
CA TYR A 80 -11.84 7.03 0.29
C TYR A 80 -11.84 5.82 -0.65
N ASP A 81 -10.79 5.00 -0.58
CA ASP A 81 -10.73 3.70 -1.27
C ASP A 81 -10.65 2.56 -0.25
N PRO A 82 -11.60 1.60 -0.23
CA PRO A 82 -11.60 0.48 0.71
C PRO A 82 -10.48 -0.55 0.45
N ASN A 83 -9.78 -0.47 -0.69
CA ASN A 83 -8.78 -1.45 -1.11
C ASN A 83 -7.34 -1.02 -0.80
N ARG A 84 -7.16 0.21 -0.34
CA ARG A 84 -5.84 0.74 0.01
C ARG A 84 -5.87 1.59 1.28
N SER A 85 -4.73 1.76 1.89
CA SER A 85 -4.56 2.59 3.08
C SER A 85 -4.46 4.08 2.75
N ALA A 86 -3.97 4.44 1.56
CA ALA A 86 -3.86 5.80 1.07
C ALA A 86 -5.21 6.33 0.55
N LYS A 87 -5.40 7.65 0.55
CA LYS A 87 -6.50 8.31 -0.18
C LYS A 87 -6.22 8.29 -1.68
N ILE A 88 -7.28 8.36 -2.47
CA ILE A 88 -7.19 8.59 -3.91
C ILE A 88 -7.74 9.97 -4.24
N ALA A 89 -7.18 10.58 -5.29
CA ALA A 89 -7.72 11.82 -5.85
C ALA A 89 -8.46 11.49 -7.15
N ARG A 90 -9.68 11.99 -7.26
CA ARG A 90 -10.38 12.06 -8.53
C ARG A 90 -9.88 13.29 -9.27
N VAL A 91 -9.49 13.10 -10.50
CA VAL A 91 -8.85 14.10 -11.33
C VAL A 91 -9.56 14.17 -12.68
N PHE A 92 -9.75 15.37 -13.20
CA PHE A 92 -10.29 15.65 -14.51
C PHE A 92 -9.17 16.10 -15.47
N SER A 93 -8.99 15.36 -16.57
CA SER A 93 -8.00 15.72 -17.60
C SER A 93 -8.56 16.81 -18.52
N LEU A 94 -7.84 17.92 -18.65
CA LEU A 94 -8.24 19.01 -19.53
C LEU A 94 -8.11 18.64 -21.02
N LYS A 95 -7.15 17.76 -21.35
CA LYS A 95 -6.91 17.33 -22.72
C LYS A 95 -7.90 16.26 -23.18
N SER A 96 -8.04 15.15 -22.43
CA SER A 96 -8.91 14.04 -22.80
C SER A 96 -10.36 14.20 -22.36
N LYS A 97 -10.67 15.22 -21.54
CA LYS A 97 -12.00 15.48 -20.93
C LYS A 97 -12.56 14.25 -20.17
N GLU A 98 -11.66 13.43 -19.61
CA GLU A 98 -11.99 12.24 -18.88
C GLU A 98 -11.67 12.36 -17.39
N HIS A 99 -12.43 11.63 -16.57
CA HIS A 99 -12.17 11.51 -15.14
C HIS A 99 -11.39 10.25 -14.84
N PHE A 100 -10.42 10.32 -13.95
CA PHE A 100 -9.64 9.17 -13.51
C PHE A 100 -9.19 9.30 -12.05
N TYR A 101 -8.58 8.24 -11.53
CA TYR A 101 -8.06 8.18 -10.16
C TYR A 101 -6.55 8.11 -10.13
N ILE A 102 -5.94 8.89 -9.23
CA ILE A 102 -4.53 8.80 -8.85
C ILE A 102 -4.40 8.55 -7.35
N ILE A 103 -3.24 8.05 -6.90
CA ILE A 103 -2.93 8.03 -5.47
C ILE A 103 -2.64 9.47 -5.04
N ALA A 104 -3.35 9.94 -4.03
CA ALA A 104 -3.20 11.31 -3.54
C ALA A 104 -1.93 11.43 -2.69
N PRO A 105 -1.04 12.37 -2.98
CA PRO A 105 -0.01 12.78 -2.04
C PRO A 105 -0.61 13.50 -0.83
N GLU A 106 0.16 13.61 0.23
CA GLU A 106 -0.17 14.40 1.40
C GLU A 106 -0.23 15.88 1.02
N LYS A 107 -1.13 16.64 1.65
CA LYS A 107 -1.38 18.07 1.36
C LYS A 107 -1.91 18.39 -0.05
N LEU A 108 -2.31 17.38 -0.83
CA LEU A 108 -3.03 17.64 -2.09
C LEU A 108 -4.45 18.08 -1.76
N GLU A 109 -4.91 19.17 -2.38
CA GLU A 109 -6.24 19.75 -2.16
C GLU A 109 -7.04 19.83 -3.45
N ARG A 110 -8.33 20.13 -3.31
CA ARG A 110 -9.22 20.38 -4.45
C ARG A 110 -8.76 21.63 -5.21
N GLY A 111 -8.82 21.58 -6.54
CA GLY A 111 -8.40 22.65 -7.42
C GLY A 111 -6.92 22.65 -7.81
N PHE A 112 -6.08 21.84 -7.16
CA PHE A 112 -4.68 21.71 -7.56
C PHE A 112 -4.56 21.18 -8.98
N LEU A 113 -3.64 21.76 -9.74
CA LEU A 113 -3.23 21.26 -11.03
C LEU A 113 -2.16 20.21 -10.85
N VAL A 114 -2.34 19.07 -11.53
CA VAL A 114 -1.38 17.98 -11.59
C VAL A 114 -1.06 17.65 -13.04
N GLU A 115 0.20 17.46 -13.32
CA GLU A 115 0.72 17.32 -14.66
C GLU A 115 1.74 16.19 -14.75
N LYS A 116 1.85 15.60 -15.94
CA LYS A 116 2.88 14.62 -16.28
C LYS A 116 3.62 15.06 -17.51
N GLY A 117 4.93 14.99 -17.47
CA GLY A 117 5.77 15.22 -18.66
C GLY A 117 7.22 15.39 -18.31
N GLU A 118 8.03 15.47 -19.35
CA GLU A 118 9.38 16.07 -19.31
C GLU A 118 9.20 17.58 -19.21
N ASN A 119 10.06 18.27 -18.49
CA ASN A 119 10.01 19.73 -18.25
C ASN A 119 8.77 20.27 -17.50
N THR A 120 8.02 19.40 -16.85
CA THR A 120 6.90 19.79 -15.98
C THR A 120 7.41 20.53 -14.73
N LYS A 121 6.65 21.52 -14.25
CA LYS A 121 6.98 22.25 -13.02
C LYS A 121 7.13 21.31 -11.82
N TYR A 122 8.07 21.64 -10.94
CA TYR A 122 8.32 20.89 -9.71
C TYR A 122 7.28 21.20 -8.65
N ASN A 123 6.04 20.71 -8.84
CA ASN A 123 4.91 20.89 -7.93
C ASN A 123 4.45 19.56 -7.32
N LEU A 124 3.81 19.66 -6.16
CA LEU A 124 3.24 18.51 -5.47
C LEU A 124 2.21 17.77 -6.36
N GLY A 125 2.38 16.46 -6.49
CA GLY A 125 1.47 15.63 -7.29
C GLY A 125 1.89 15.48 -8.75
N ASN A 126 2.81 16.31 -9.24
CA ASN A 126 3.32 16.18 -10.60
C ASN A 126 4.17 14.92 -10.77
N THR A 127 4.14 14.37 -11.97
CA THR A 127 4.84 13.13 -12.31
C THR A 127 5.87 13.40 -13.38
N LEU A 128 7.15 13.18 -13.04
CA LEU A 128 8.30 13.43 -13.93
C LEU A 128 9.22 12.21 -13.98
N PRO A 129 10.10 12.12 -14.99
CA PRO A 129 11.26 11.23 -14.98
C PRO A 129 12.24 11.61 -13.85
N LEU A 130 12.91 10.63 -13.28
CA LEU A 130 13.88 10.85 -12.20
C LEU A 130 15.04 11.75 -12.63
N LYS A 131 15.41 11.75 -13.91
CA LYS A 131 16.45 12.63 -14.46
C LYS A 131 16.15 14.11 -14.25
N ASP A 132 14.86 14.51 -14.30
CA ASP A 132 14.41 15.91 -14.27
C ASP A 132 14.09 16.40 -12.85
N MET A 133 14.13 15.50 -11.84
CA MET A 133 13.83 15.85 -10.45
C MET A 133 15.09 16.35 -9.72
N PRO A 134 14.98 17.32 -8.80
CA PRO A 134 16.08 17.73 -7.92
C PRO A 134 16.51 16.60 -6.97
N LEU A 135 17.78 16.59 -6.57
CA LEU A 135 18.26 15.71 -5.51
C LEU A 135 17.58 16.05 -4.17
N GLY A 136 17.45 15.04 -3.29
CA GLY A 136 16.80 15.22 -1.99
C GLY A 136 15.28 15.17 -2.02
N THR A 137 14.64 15.19 -3.19
CA THR A 137 13.19 15.17 -3.35
C THR A 137 12.55 13.94 -2.75
N PHE A 138 11.43 14.14 -2.03
CA PHE A 138 10.54 13.06 -1.64
C PHE A 138 9.61 12.70 -2.79
N ILE A 139 9.60 11.44 -3.15
CA ILE A 139 8.86 10.91 -4.30
C ILE A 139 8.09 9.65 -3.91
N HIS A 140 7.00 9.40 -4.60
CA HIS A 140 6.18 8.21 -4.41
C HIS A 140 5.70 7.64 -5.75
N CYS A 141 4.98 6.53 -5.72
CA CYS A 141 4.47 5.89 -6.94
C CYS A 141 5.54 5.68 -7.99
N ILE A 142 6.68 5.15 -7.64
CA ILE A 142 7.83 4.99 -8.53
C ILE A 142 7.66 3.75 -9.41
N GLY A 143 7.98 3.84 -10.69
CA GLY A 143 8.07 2.69 -11.60
C GLY A 143 9.22 1.75 -11.25
N THR A 144 9.43 0.73 -12.07
CA THR A 144 10.61 -0.15 -12.01
C THR A 144 11.26 -0.23 -13.38
N ASN A 145 12.47 -0.77 -13.44
CA ASN A 145 13.24 -0.87 -14.69
C ASN A 145 12.48 -1.60 -15.83
N SER A 146 11.64 -2.58 -15.48
CA SER A 146 10.82 -3.33 -16.45
C SER A 146 9.49 -2.65 -16.79
N ARG A 147 9.04 -1.72 -15.92
CA ARG A 147 7.74 -1.04 -16.04
C ARG A 147 7.85 0.39 -15.52
N PHE A 148 8.64 1.21 -16.20
CA PHE A 148 8.93 2.58 -15.76
C PHE A 148 7.66 3.47 -15.69
N ASP A 149 6.67 3.23 -16.52
CA ASP A 149 5.39 3.98 -16.53
C ASP A 149 4.39 3.48 -15.49
N LYS A 150 4.49 2.22 -15.06
CA LYS A 150 3.57 1.64 -14.10
C LYS A 150 4.09 1.82 -12.66
N PRO A 151 3.37 2.55 -11.79
CA PRO A 151 3.79 2.72 -10.41
C PRO A 151 3.76 1.40 -9.64
N THR A 152 4.88 0.99 -9.10
CA THR A 152 5.03 -0.27 -8.35
C THR A 152 5.53 -0.05 -6.93
N LEU A 153 6.43 0.92 -6.70
CA LEU A 153 7.03 1.19 -5.40
C LEU A 153 6.38 2.39 -4.71
N GLN A 154 6.43 2.43 -3.39
CA GLN A 154 5.97 3.53 -2.51
C GLN A 154 4.53 3.99 -2.83
N ARG A 155 3.57 3.11 -2.59
CA ARG A 155 2.14 3.34 -2.86
C ARG A 155 1.25 3.24 -1.62
N ALA A 156 1.77 2.70 -0.53
CA ALA A 156 1.03 2.58 0.73
C ALA A 156 0.96 3.94 1.45
N ALA A 157 0.03 4.07 2.39
CA ALA A 157 -0.12 5.29 3.18
C ALA A 157 1.18 5.71 3.87
N GLY A 158 1.51 6.99 3.82
CA GLY A 158 2.68 7.57 4.46
C GLY A 158 4.03 7.16 3.86
N THR A 159 4.06 6.34 2.80
CA THR A 159 5.34 5.91 2.21
C THR A 159 5.89 6.94 1.24
N PHE A 160 7.21 6.99 1.17
CA PHE A 160 7.98 7.82 0.24
C PHE A 160 9.34 7.18 -0.05
N ALA A 161 10.01 7.65 -1.07
CA ALA A 161 11.43 7.45 -1.28
C ALA A 161 12.10 8.80 -1.47
N GLN A 162 13.39 8.87 -1.25
CA GLN A 162 14.20 10.07 -1.48
C GLN A 162 15.16 9.82 -2.64
N LEU A 163 15.24 10.76 -3.58
CA LEU A 163 16.21 10.73 -4.65
C LEU A 163 17.57 11.18 -4.09
N VAL A 164 18.54 10.26 -4.01
CA VAL A 164 19.84 10.50 -3.38
C VAL A 164 20.90 10.86 -4.41
N GLN A 165 20.90 10.17 -5.55
CA GLN A 165 21.94 10.36 -6.58
C GLN A 165 21.32 10.26 -7.97
N LYS A 166 21.82 11.08 -8.89
CA LYS A 166 21.53 11.03 -10.31
C LYS A 166 22.80 10.66 -11.08
N GLY A 167 22.69 9.69 -11.95
CA GLY A 167 23.73 9.31 -12.90
C GLY A 167 23.16 9.14 -14.29
N SER A 168 24.02 9.08 -15.30
CA SER A 168 23.62 8.86 -16.69
C SER A 168 22.94 7.52 -16.91
N SER A 169 23.48 6.46 -16.32
CA SER A 169 22.95 5.09 -16.48
C SER A 169 21.89 4.73 -15.46
N PHE A 170 21.93 5.26 -14.24
CA PHE A 170 20.95 5.00 -13.18
C PHE A 170 20.90 6.11 -12.14
N CYS A 171 19.74 6.22 -11.50
CA CYS A 171 19.51 7.02 -10.31
C CYS A 171 19.47 6.11 -9.08
N VAL A 172 19.90 6.61 -7.92
CA VAL A 172 19.80 5.92 -6.63
C VAL A 172 18.69 6.56 -5.81
N ILE A 173 17.72 5.75 -5.42
CA ILE A 173 16.64 6.15 -4.52
C ILE A 173 16.78 5.41 -3.18
N ARG A 174 16.55 6.12 -2.07
CA ARG A 174 16.44 5.54 -0.73
C ARG A 174 14.98 5.36 -0.38
N LEU A 175 14.56 4.11 -0.16
CA LEU A 175 13.19 3.76 0.23
C LEU A 175 12.92 4.08 1.71
N SER A 176 11.65 4.14 2.09
CA SER A 176 11.23 4.32 3.50
C SER A 176 11.73 3.21 4.44
N SER A 177 12.13 2.05 3.91
CA SER A 177 12.80 0.98 4.67
C SER A 177 14.29 1.24 4.96
N GLY A 178 14.87 2.33 4.44
CA GLY A 178 16.31 2.61 4.48
C GLY A 178 17.11 1.96 3.35
N GLU A 179 16.51 1.04 2.59
CA GLU A 179 17.19 0.35 1.48
C GLU A 179 17.42 1.30 0.30
N SER A 180 18.63 1.31 -0.25
CA SER A 180 18.96 2.02 -1.50
C SER A 180 18.72 1.12 -2.71
N LYS A 181 18.09 1.67 -3.75
CA LYS A 181 17.76 0.95 -4.97
C LYS A 181 18.18 1.74 -6.20
N LYS A 182 18.85 1.07 -7.16
CA LYS A 182 19.18 1.61 -8.48
C LYS A 182 17.97 1.52 -9.41
N VAL A 183 17.63 2.61 -10.06
CA VAL A 183 16.48 2.73 -10.98
C VAL A 183 16.90 3.53 -12.20
N LEU A 184 16.33 3.24 -13.36
CA LEU A 184 16.65 3.96 -14.60
C LEU A 184 16.24 5.45 -14.53
N PRO A 185 17.02 6.39 -15.09
CA PRO A 185 16.73 7.83 -15.06
C PRO A 185 15.38 8.21 -15.71
N ARG A 186 14.96 7.47 -16.73
CA ARG A 186 13.66 7.64 -17.40
C ARG A 186 12.45 7.17 -16.60
N THR A 187 12.67 6.52 -15.45
CA THR A 187 11.58 6.02 -14.62
C THR A 187 10.77 7.17 -14.06
N LEU A 188 9.44 7.09 -14.23
CA LEU A 188 8.51 8.08 -13.72
C LEU A 188 8.28 7.90 -12.21
N ALA A 189 8.27 9.03 -11.52
CA ALA A 189 7.90 9.13 -10.12
C ALA A 189 7.00 10.33 -9.90
N THR A 190 6.20 10.33 -8.84
CA THR A 190 5.33 11.45 -8.46
C THR A 190 5.93 12.16 -7.25
N ILE A 191 5.92 13.50 -7.28
CA ILE A 191 6.48 14.35 -6.22
C ILE A 191 5.59 14.31 -4.98
N GLY A 192 6.20 14.16 -3.82
CA GLY A 192 5.56 14.20 -2.50
C GLY A 192 5.53 12.86 -1.77
N VAL A 193 4.92 12.85 -0.60
CA VAL A 193 4.69 11.69 0.28
C VAL A 193 3.26 11.20 0.08
N VAL A 194 3.02 9.89 0.16
CA VAL A 194 1.66 9.34 0.05
C VAL A 194 0.81 9.78 1.24
N SER A 195 -0.42 10.16 0.99
CA SER A 195 -1.39 10.58 2.01
C SER A 195 -1.63 9.54 3.11
N ASN A 196 -2.15 10.00 4.27
CA ASN A 196 -2.52 9.19 5.42
C ASN A 196 -1.30 8.62 6.18
N SER A 197 -0.31 9.46 6.46
CA SER A 197 0.92 9.13 7.20
C SER A 197 0.66 8.46 8.57
N ASP A 198 -0.41 8.85 9.27
CA ASP A 198 -0.78 8.34 10.59
C ASP A 198 -1.45 6.95 10.56
N HIS A 199 -1.49 6.28 9.40
CA HIS A 199 -2.17 4.98 9.26
C HIS A 199 -1.63 3.91 10.21
N GLN A 200 -0.36 3.96 10.57
CA GLN A 200 0.27 3.00 11.48
C GLN A 200 -0.21 3.14 12.93
N GLN A 201 -0.70 4.32 13.33
CA GLN A 201 -1.17 4.60 14.68
C GLN A 201 -2.61 4.10 14.93
N ILE A 202 -3.27 3.56 13.90
CA ILE A 202 -4.64 3.05 14.02
C ILE A 202 -4.63 1.73 14.80
N THR A 203 -5.36 1.71 15.91
CA THR A 203 -5.59 0.52 16.72
C THR A 203 -7.04 0.08 16.60
N LEU A 204 -7.26 -1.14 16.13
CA LEU A 204 -8.61 -1.63 15.82
C LEU A 204 -9.45 -1.94 17.07
N GLY A 205 -8.83 -2.30 18.18
CA GLY A 205 -9.45 -2.53 19.50
C GLY A 205 -10.29 -3.79 19.63
N LYS A 206 -10.79 -4.40 18.53
CA LYS A 206 -11.57 -5.66 18.57
C LYS A 206 -11.32 -6.55 17.36
N ALA A 207 -11.41 -7.87 17.57
CA ALA A 207 -11.20 -8.89 16.53
C ALA A 207 -12.23 -8.77 15.38
N GLY A 208 -13.47 -8.37 15.66
CA GLY A 208 -14.50 -8.19 14.66
C GLY A 208 -14.14 -7.20 13.55
N ARG A 209 -13.35 -6.14 13.85
CA ARG A 209 -12.88 -5.21 12.82
C ARG A 209 -11.92 -5.88 11.82
N ASN A 210 -11.10 -6.83 12.27
CA ASN A 210 -10.28 -7.64 11.37
C ASN A 210 -11.16 -8.54 10.50
N ARG A 211 -12.24 -9.12 11.07
CA ARG A 211 -13.21 -9.90 10.31
C ARG A 211 -13.87 -9.07 9.20
N TRP A 212 -14.27 -7.83 9.47
CA TRP A 212 -14.80 -6.92 8.44
C TRP A 212 -13.82 -6.64 7.32
N LYS A 213 -12.52 -6.61 7.62
CA LYS A 213 -11.46 -6.45 6.61
C LYS A 213 -11.16 -7.71 5.80
N GLY A 214 -11.75 -8.86 6.18
CA GLY A 214 -11.54 -10.13 5.51
C GLY A 214 -10.35 -10.93 6.05
N VAL A 215 -9.86 -10.59 7.23
CA VAL A 215 -8.83 -11.34 7.93
C VAL A 215 -9.51 -12.37 8.85
N ARG A 216 -9.21 -13.66 8.66
CA ARG A 216 -9.69 -14.74 9.50
C ARG A 216 -8.81 -14.92 10.74
N PRO A 217 -9.35 -15.49 11.84
CA PRO A 217 -8.55 -15.83 13.01
C PRO A 217 -7.38 -16.73 12.66
N SER A 218 -6.28 -16.56 13.39
CA SER A 218 -5.08 -17.38 13.27
C SER A 218 -4.87 -18.15 14.56
N VAL A 219 -4.66 -19.45 14.46
CA VAL A 219 -4.33 -20.35 15.59
C VAL A 219 -2.82 -20.41 15.72
N ARG A 220 -2.31 -20.36 16.96
CA ARG A 220 -0.87 -20.52 17.24
C ARG A 220 -0.45 -21.96 17.01
N GLY A 221 0.77 -22.20 16.48
CA GLY A 221 1.29 -23.54 16.23
C GLY A 221 1.35 -24.43 17.47
N VAL A 222 1.61 -23.83 18.64
CA VAL A 222 1.61 -24.56 19.95
C VAL A 222 0.24 -25.10 20.32
N ALA A 223 -0.86 -24.51 19.82
CA ALA A 223 -2.23 -24.96 20.07
C ALA A 223 -2.75 -25.95 19.01
N MET A 224 -1.88 -26.46 18.17
CA MET A 224 -2.20 -27.43 17.12
C MET A 224 -1.71 -28.84 17.51
N ASN A 225 -2.15 -29.84 16.75
CA ASN A 225 -1.64 -31.19 16.86
C ASN A 225 -0.25 -31.33 16.20
N PRO A 226 0.56 -32.34 16.56
CA PRO A 226 1.88 -32.58 15.98
C PRO A 226 1.90 -32.66 14.44
N ILE A 227 0.83 -33.22 13.86
CA ILE A 227 0.69 -33.34 12.39
C ILE A 227 0.51 -31.99 11.70
N ASP A 228 -0.07 -31.01 12.39
CA ASP A 228 -0.42 -29.71 11.79
C ASP A 228 0.69 -28.66 11.91
N HIS A 229 1.54 -28.79 12.94
CA HIS A 229 2.61 -27.83 13.19
C HIS A 229 3.77 -28.48 13.98
N PRO A 230 5.04 -28.15 13.66
CA PRO A 230 6.21 -28.63 14.40
C PRO A 230 6.28 -28.25 15.89
N HIS A 231 5.45 -27.28 16.33
CA HIS A 231 5.30 -26.89 17.72
C HIS A 231 4.06 -27.53 18.38
N GLY A 232 3.35 -28.37 17.66
CA GLY A 232 2.12 -29.02 18.15
C GLY A 232 2.39 -30.15 19.11
N GLY A 233 1.33 -30.53 19.85
CA GLY A 233 1.33 -31.65 20.80
C GLY A 233 1.60 -31.23 22.23
N GLY A 234 1.67 -32.23 23.11
CA GLY A 234 1.81 -32.07 24.55
C GLY A 234 0.47 -31.99 25.28
N GLU A 235 0.51 -32.11 26.61
CA GLU A 235 -0.62 -31.93 27.49
C GLU A 235 -0.64 -30.53 28.11
N GLY A 236 -1.82 -29.92 28.16
CA GLY A 236 -2.01 -28.58 28.73
C GLY A 236 -1.22 -27.49 28.00
N LYS A 237 -0.57 -26.63 28.75
CA LYS A 237 0.23 -25.51 28.22
C LYS A 237 1.70 -25.93 28.05
N SER A 238 2.00 -26.63 26.95
CA SER A 238 3.37 -27.02 26.60
C SER A 238 4.16 -25.93 25.92
N SER A 239 5.49 -26.01 25.99
CA SER A 239 6.40 -25.12 25.22
C SER A 239 6.53 -25.61 23.78
N GLY A 240 7.10 -24.77 22.90
CA GLY A 240 7.32 -25.16 21.49
C GLY A 240 8.39 -26.22 21.28
N GLY A 241 9.17 -26.57 22.31
CA GLY A 241 10.18 -27.65 22.31
C GLY A 241 11.38 -27.43 21.38
N ARG A 242 11.41 -26.35 20.60
CA ARG A 242 12.43 -26.05 19.58
C ARG A 242 12.44 -24.56 19.23
N PRO A 243 13.49 -24.05 18.57
CA PRO A 243 13.48 -22.69 18.03
C PRO A 243 12.27 -22.43 17.13
N SER A 244 11.77 -21.18 17.13
CA SER A 244 10.56 -20.80 16.41
C SER A 244 10.66 -21.10 14.91
N VAL A 245 9.72 -21.92 14.42
CA VAL A 245 9.62 -22.32 13.01
C VAL A 245 8.22 -22.09 12.45
N THR A 246 8.15 -22.03 11.13
CA THR A 246 6.88 -21.97 10.37
C THR A 246 6.23 -23.36 10.32
N PRO A 247 4.96 -23.49 9.88
CA PRO A 247 4.31 -24.80 9.67
C PRO A 247 5.08 -25.75 8.73
N TRP A 248 5.96 -25.21 7.90
CA TRP A 248 6.83 -25.96 6.97
C TRP A 248 8.25 -26.13 7.50
N SER A 249 8.45 -26.12 8.81
CA SER A 249 9.72 -26.31 9.51
C SER A 249 10.84 -25.33 9.14
N LYS A 250 10.50 -24.20 8.48
CA LYS A 250 11.48 -23.16 8.16
C LYS A 250 11.67 -22.24 9.37
N PRO A 251 12.91 -21.86 9.74
CA PRO A 251 13.16 -20.89 10.81
C PRO A 251 12.35 -19.61 10.62
N ALA A 252 11.67 -19.16 11.69
CA ALA A 252 10.85 -17.94 11.66
C ALA A 252 11.69 -16.68 11.87
N HIS A 253 12.83 -16.79 12.56
CA HIS A 253 13.74 -15.68 12.89
C HIS A 253 15.18 -16.00 12.49
N GLY A 254 15.99 -14.95 12.33
CA GLY A 254 17.46 -15.03 12.23
C GLY A 254 18.03 -15.31 10.85
N LYS A 255 17.30 -15.90 9.91
CA LYS A 255 17.81 -16.16 8.55
C LYS A 255 17.29 -15.17 7.52
N LYS A 256 18.19 -14.63 6.70
CA LYS A 256 17.80 -13.82 5.54
C LYS A 256 17.08 -14.71 4.53
N THR A 257 15.82 -14.39 4.23
CA THR A 257 15.01 -15.12 3.24
C THR A 257 15.14 -14.54 1.82
N ARG A 258 15.57 -13.29 1.71
CA ARG A 258 15.80 -12.64 0.41
C ARG A 258 17.04 -13.25 -0.25
N LYS A 259 16.86 -13.88 -1.40
CA LYS A 259 17.97 -14.32 -2.25
C LYS A 259 18.68 -13.09 -2.80
N LYS A 260 20.02 -13.02 -2.65
CA LYS A 260 20.82 -12.05 -3.40
C LYS A 260 20.62 -12.36 -4.89
N ILE A 261 20.13 -11.40 -5.66
CA ILE A 261 20.19 -11.49 -7.11
C ILE A 261 21.67 -11.48 -7.42
N ARG A 262 22.23 -12.59 -7.95
CA ARG A 262 23.55 -12.58 -8.52
C ARG A 262 23.48 -11.60 -9.69
N ASN A 263 24.16 -10.48 -9.56
CA ASN A 263 24.42 -9.62 -10.70
C ASN A 263 25.33 -10.45 -11.61
N GLY A 264 24.80 -10.97 -12.70
CA GLY A 264 25.59 -11.47 -13.81
C GLY A 264 26.33 -10.33 -14.47
#